data_5ba6fc018acbbc305f3d5c6b4e33c9c4
#
_entry.id   5ba6fc018acbbc305f3d5c6b4e33c9c4
#
_cell.length_a   1.000
_cell.length_b   1.000
_cell.length_c   1.000
_cell.angle_alpha   90.00
_cell.angle_beta   90.00
_cell.angle_gamma   90.00
#
_symmetry.space_group_name_H-M   'P 1'
#
loop_
_entity.id
_entity.type
_entity.pdbx_description
1 polymer ?
#
loop_
_entity_poly.entity_id
_entity_poly.type
_entity_poly.pdbx_seq_one_letter_code
_entity_poly.pdbx_strand_id
1 'polypeptide(L)'
;MVAAETQPAWHSCRMPRATQTLTAGIGLESGRHVTLSRGRVTFAFQSGAILAVQAPAELTVSSPNSARLQRGLVTVRVPGPIKGFVLETPAGRLADLGTSFGVEVDANHRASVAVFEGKIEIGEQNPQRLLAGNAMRVADSRSELDRKTIDYNVESFMNTWGSSFGIDGLHGDVRFARPGERESPERVINSDSLLLIPESGGVQLPSGSELSIVNPGTHAGPFPRKNPSRRDAILTRSTVVDSYLLQYNRSRPSPTSKDRRSTTEVRIGRPVVGIIARKVLLTEHDPRLAHPDVDFVGLVNRGLYKNDQVTLSSDRRTIQFTFDI
;
A
#
# COMPACT_ATOMS: atom_id res chain seq x y z
N MET A 1 -3.24 7.80 12.07
CA MET A 1 -2.57 7.94 10.77
C MET A 1 -1.08 7.67 10.96
N VAL A 2 -0.50 6.87 10.11
CA VAL A 2 0.92 6.48 10.16
C VAL A 2 1.58 7.00 8.89
N ALA A 3 2.74 7.62 8.99
CA ALA A 3 3.49 8.15 7.85
C ALA A 3 4.88 7.47 7.77
N ALA A 4 5.24 6.96 6.61
CA ALA A 4 6.52 6.32 6.33
C ALA A 4 7.30 7.06 5.24
N GLU A 5 8.63 7.13 5.38
CA GLU A 5 9.51 7.88 4.49
C GLU A 5 9.67 7.20 3.11
N THR A 6 9.56 7.97 2.04
CA THR A 6 9.83 7.55 0.66
C THR A 6 11.18 8.06 0.20
N GLN A 7 12.21 7.22 0.19
CA GLN A 7 13.47 7.51 -0.51
C GLN A 7 13.77 6.41 -1.53
N PRO A 8 14.08 6.76 -2.79
CA PRO A 8 14.61 5.80 -3.75
C PRO A 8 16.10 5.56 -3.47
N ALA A 9 16.46 4.39 -3.00
CA ALA A 9 17.85 3.97 -2.90
C ALA A 9 18.27 3.31 -4.23
N TRP A 10 19.02 4.03 -5.05
CA TRP A 10 19.62 3.50 -6.28
C TRP A 10 21.10 3.28 -6.06
N HIS A 11 21.55 2.04 -6.09
CA HIS A 11 22.98 1.71 -6.25
C HIS A 11 23.10 0.64 -7.33
N SER A 12 23.89 0.93 -8.36
CA SER A 12 24.23 0.01 -9.44
C SER A 12 25.25 -1.01 -8.96
N CYS A 13 24.99 -2.31 -9.13
CA CYS A 13 25.98 -3.34 -8.95
C CYS A 13 25.90 -4.37 -10.09
N ARG A 14 27.02 -4.63 -10.75
CA ARG A 14 27.19 -5.61 -11.82
C ARG A 14 27.44 -6.99 -11.21
N MET A 15 26.60 -7.99 -11.52
CA MET A 15 26.81 -9.34 -11.00
C MET A 15 26.64 -10.46 -12.03
N PRO A 16 27.37 -11.61 -11.91
CA PRO A 16 27.37 -12.70 -12.86
C PRO A 16 26.17 -13.67 -12.72
N ARG A 17 25.97 -14.51 -13.73
CA ARG A 17 24.91 -15.52 -13.83
C ARG A 17 25.04 -16.60 -12.74
N ALA A 18 24.47 -16.39 -11.59
CA ALA A 18 24.23 -17.42 -10.58
C ALA A 18 22.89 -17.15 -9.91
N THR A 19 22.24 -18.19 -9.41
CA THR A 19 21.01 -18.06 -8.60
C THR A 19 21.33 -17.20 -7.38
N GLN A 20 20.94 -15.94 -7.40
CA GLN A 20 21.23 -15.00 -6.33
C GLN A 20 19.98 -14.80 -5.48
N THR A 21 20.17 -14.82 -4.18
CA THR A 21 19.16 -14.36 -3.23
C THR A 21 18.96 -12.87 -3.45
N LEU A 22 17.72 -12.45 -3.76
CA LEU A 22 17.38 -11.04 -3.83
C LEU A 22 17.41 -10.47 -2.41
N THR A 23 18.30 -9.51 -2.20
CA THR A 23 18.38 -8.76 -0.94
C THR A 23 17.67 -7.41 -1.10
N ALA A 24 16.93 -7.00 -0.09
CA ALA A 24 16.26 -5.70 -0.10
C ALA A 24 17.26 -4.56 -0.30
N GLY A 25 16.89 -3.56 -1.11
CA GLY A 25 17.74 -2.40 -1.40
C GLY A 25 18.73 -2.58 -2.56
N ILE A 26 18.72 -3.71 -3.26
CA ILE A 26 19.56 -3.91 -4.44
C ILE A 26 18.92 -3.30 -5.67
N GLY A 27 19.66 -2.47 -6.40
CA GLY A 27 19.28 -1.97 -7.73
C GLY A 27 19.33 -3.07 -8.78
N LEU A 28 18.33 -3.14 -9.65
CA LEU A 28 18.30 -4.04 -10.80
C LEU A 28 18.48 -3.26 -12.08
N GLU A 29 19.37 -3.75 -12.94
CA GLU A 29 19.57 -3.20 -14.28
C GLU A 29 18.43 -3.62 -15.22
N SER A 30 18.16 -2.80 -16.23
CA SER A 30 17.27 -3.15 -17.34
C SER A 30 17.76 -4.43 -18.05
N GLY A 31 16.83 -5.28 -18.44
CA GLY A 31 17.12 -6.62 -19.00
C GLY A 31 17.31 -7.72 -17.95
N ARG A 32 17.26 -7.37 -16.64
CA ARG A 32 17.42 -8.34 -15.58
C ARG A 32 16.21 -9.27 -15.50
N HIS A 33 16.45 -10.56 -15.68
CA HIS A 33 15.46 -11.61 -15.44
C HIS A 33 15.49 -12.06 -13.97
N VAL A 34 14.31 -12.22 -13.39
CA VAL A 34 14.08 -12.61 -11.99
C VAL A 34 13.12 -13.79 -11.95
N THR A 35 13.53 -14.88 -11.32
CA THR A 35 12.66 -16.00 -10.96
C THR A 35 12.46 -16.00 -9.46
N LEU A 36 11.22 -15.89 -9.05
CA LEU A 36 10.83 -15.91 -7.63
C LEU A 36 10.15 -17.25 -7.34
N SER A 37 10.80 -18.10 -6.52
CA SER A 37 10.29 -19.43 -6.17
C SER A 37 9.45 -19.43 -4.87
N ARG A 38 9.72 -18.49 -3.95
CA ARG A 38 9.03 -18.37 -2.66
C ARG A 38 8.94 -16.91 -2.23
N GLY A 39 7.92 -16.59 -1.45
CA GLY A 39 7.75 -15.28 -0.81
C GLY A 39 7.20 -14.21 -1.74
N ARG A 40 7.49 -12.98 -1.40
CA ARG A 40 7.08 -11.77 -2.13
C ARG A 40 8.24 -10.82 -2.27
N VAL A 41 8.25 -10.04 -3.33
CA VAL A 41 9.22 -8.97 -3.56
C VAL A 41 8.52 -7.75 -4.13
N THR A 42 8.98 -6.56 -3.77
CA THR A 42 8.49 -5.31 -4.32
C THR A 42 9.62 -4.60 -5.07
N PHE A 43 9.36 -4.26 -6.32
CA PHE A 43 10.25 -3.49 -7.18
C PHE A 43 9.74 -2.05 -7.25
N ALA A 44 10.62 -1.10 -6.95
CA ALA A 44 10.37 0.31 -7.18
C ALA A 44 11.08 0.74 -8.47
N PHE A 45 10.34 1.25 -9.43
CA PHE A 45 10.85 1.72 -10.71
C PHE A 45 11.26 3.20 -10.64
N GLN A 46 12.18 3.62 -11.49
CA GLN A 46 12.60 5.04 -11.55
C GLN A 46 11.44 5.98 -11.91
N SER A 47 10.47 5.49 -12.66
CA SER A 47 9.22 6.21 -12.92
C SER A 47 8.36 6.44 -11.67
N GLY A 48 8.69 5.85 -10.53
CA GLY A 48 7.87 5.85 -9.32
C GLY A 48 6.81 4.73 -9.28
N ALA A 49 6.67 3.94 -10.35
CA ALA A 49 5.80 2.77 -10.34
C ALA A 49 6.32 1.71 -9.34
N ILE A 50 5.42 1.04 -8.68
CA ILE A 50 5.69 -0.02 -7.71
C ILE A 50 5.05 -1.31 -8.22
N LEU A 51 5.85 -2.37 -8.29
CA LEU A 51 5.43 -3.69 -8.72
C LEU A 51 5.64 -4.69 -7.58
N ALA A 52 4.59 -5.13 -6.94
CA ALA A 52 4.63 -6.19 -5.93
C ALA A 52 4.37 -7.55 -6.60
N VAL A 53 5.27 -8.49 -6.41
CA VAL A 53 5.28 -9.81 -7.06
C VAL A 53 5.15 -10.89 -6.00
N GLN A 54 4.28 -11.86 -6.22
CA GLN A 54 4.13 -13.06 -5.39
C GLN A 54 4.65 -14.30 -6.13
N ALA A 55 5.42 -15.09 -5.42
CA ALA A 55 5.91 -16.37 -5.92
C ALA A 55 4.75 -17.41 -6.06
N PRO A 56 4.85 -18.36 -7.00
CA PRO A 56 5.91 -18.49 -8.01
C PRO A 56 5.74 -17.48 -9.15
N ALA A 57 6.82 -16.85 -9.59
CA ALA A 57 6.75 -15.85 -10.65
C ALA A 57 8.05 -15.77 -11.47
N GLU A 58 7.91 -15.37 -12.74
CA GLU A 58 8.99 -15.08 -13.66
C GLU A 58 8.79 -13.70 -14.27
N LEU A 59 9.75 -12.82 -14.06
CA LEU A 59 9.68 -11.40 -14.41
C LEU A 59 10.99 -10.94 -15.05
N THR A 60 10.91 -10.01 -15.99
CA THR A 60 12.04 -9.24 -16.50
C THR A 60 11.82 -7.76 -16.29
N VAL A 61 12.77 -7.07 -15.70
CA VAL A 61 12.79 -5.60 -15.65
C VAL A 61 13.23 -5.10 -17.02
N SER A 62 12.31 -4.60 -17.84
CA SER A 62 12.60 -4.25 -19.24
C SER A 62 13.23 -2.89 -19.39
N SER A 63 12.77 -1.90 -18.62
CA SER A 63 13.24 -0.52 -18.64
C SER A 63 12.96 0.19 -17.31
N PRO A 64 13.39 1.46 -17.15
CA PRO A 64 13.01 2.27 -15.97
C PRO A 64 11.50 2.45 -15.76
N ASN A 65 10.68 2.16 -16.78
CA ASN A 65 9.22 2.32 -16.74
C ASN A 65 8.47 1.11 -17.30
N SER A 66 9.11 -0.05 -17.40
CA SER A 66 8.43 -1.25 -17.91
C SER A 66 9.00 -2.54 -17.33
N ALA A 67 8.12 -3.53 -17.24
CA ALA A 67 8.47 -4.89 -16.88
C ALA A 67 7.75 -5.89 -17.82
N ARG A 68 8.26 -7.11 -17.90
CA ARG A 68 7.63 -8.23 -18.57
C ARG A 68 7.36 -9.35 -17.57
N LEU A 69 6.10 -9.70 -17.38
CA LEU A 69 5.66 -10.81 -16.56
C LEU A 69 5.41 -12.02 -17.46
N GLN A 70 6.22 -13.04 -17.34
CA GLN A 70 6.03 -14.29 -18.08
C GLN A 70 5.02 -15.21 -17.41
N ARG A 71 5.05 -15.28 -16.08
CA ARG A 71 4.16 -16.09 -15.26
C ARG A 71 4.12 -15.56 -13.84
N GLY A 72 2.99 -15.71 -13.16
CA GLY A 72 2.83 -15.38 -11.75
C GLY A 72 1.81 -14.27 -11.50
N LEU A 73 1.79 -13.78 -10.27
CA LEU A 73 0.83 -12.82 -9.77
C LEU A 73 1.55 -11.55 -9.33
N VAL A 74 1.07 -10.42 -9.83
CA VAL A 74 1.62 -9.10 -9.50
C VAL A 74 0.52 -8.09 -9.24
N THR A 75 0.84 -7.10 -8.41
CA THR A 75 0.11 -5.83 -8.31
C THR A 75 1.01 -4.69 -8.76
N VAL A 76 0.52 -3.90 -9.68
CA VAL A 76 1.14 -2.65 -10.13
C VAL A 76 0.43 -1.48 -9.46
N ARG A 77 1.18 -0.58 -8.84
CA ARG A 77 0.69 0.70 -8.34
C ARG A 77 1.52 1.83 -8.91
N VAL A 78 0.87 2.77 -9.55
CA VAL A 78 1.51 3.95 -10.12
C VAL A 78 1.00 5.19 -9.39
N PRO A 79 1.73 5.68 -8.38
CA PRO A 79 1.26 6.77 -7.53
C PRO A 79 1.35 8.14 -8.23
N GLY A 80 0.36 9.00 -7.94
CA GLY A 80 0.40 10.42 -8.30
C GLY A 80 0.26 10.73 -9.78
N PRO A 81 0.93 11.79 -10.27
CA PRO A 81 0.83 12.26 -11.65
C PRO A 81 1.59 11.39 -12.66
N ILE A 82 2.25 10.35 -12.17
CA ILE A 82 3.03 9.41 -12.99
C ILE A 82 2.06 8.63 -13.87
N LYS A 83 2.42 8.42 -15.13
CA LYS A 83 1.63 7.66 -16.09
C LYS A 83 2.55 6.90 -17.04
N GLY A 84 1.97 5.88 -17.70
CA GLY A 84 2.63 5.22 -18.81
C GLY A 84 3.56 4.10 -18.38
N PHE A 85 3.45 3.56 -17.15
CA PHE A 85 4.09 2.29 -16.84
C PHE A 85 3.53 1.18 -17.72
N VAL A 86 4.39 0.33 -18.24
CA VAL A 86 4.01 -0.75 -19.13
C VAL A 86 4.34 -2.09 -18.49
N LEU A 87 3.32 -2.94 -18.38
CA LEU A 87 3.50 -4.35 -18.07
C LEU A 87 3.25 -5.20 -19.33
N GLU A 88 4.28 -5.81 -19.83
CA GLU A 88 4.18 -6.78 -20.92
C GLU A 88 3.85 -8.16 -20.37
N THR A 89 2.99 -8.91 -21.04
CA THR A 89 2.64 -10.31 -20.74
C THR A 89 2.63 -11.13 -22.03
N PRO A 90 2.67 -12.45 -21.96
CA PRO A 90 2.48 -13.28 -23.17
C PRO A 90 1.14 -13.01 -23.87
N ALA A 91 0.10 -12.64 -23.11
CA ALA A 91 -1.21 -12.30 -23.64
C ALA A 91 -1.26 -10.91 -24.27
N GLY A 92 -0.26 -10.05 -24.05
CA GLY A 92 -0.14 -8.72 -24.63
C GLY A 92 0.29 -7.65 -23.66
N ARG A 93 0.25 -6.40 -24.14
CA ARG A 93 0.70 -5.18 -23.45
C ARG A 93 -0.43 -4.58 -22.60
N LEU A 94 -0.08 -4.21 -21.39
CA LEU A 94 -0.93 -3.47 -20.46
C LEU A 94 -0.27 -2.12 -20.18
N ALA A 95 -0.94 -1.03 -20.51
CA ALA A 95 -0.44 0.32 -20.30
C ALA A 95 -1.22 1.02 -19.20
N ASP A 96 -0.50 1.53 -18.22
CA ASP A 96 -1.05 2.33 -17.13
C ASP A 96 -1.45 3.73 -17.58
N LEU A 97 -2.58 4.22 -17.07
CA LEU A 97 -3.06 5.59 -17.26
C LEU A 97 -3.25 6.34 -15.93
N GLY A 98 -2.46 5.97 -14.89
CA GLY A 98 -2.58 6.50 -13.53
C GLY A 98 -3.44 5.58 -12.66
N THR A 99 -2.89 4.40 -12.29
CA THR A 99 -3.70 3.28 -11.82
C THR A 99 -3.04 2.44 -10.75
N SER A 100 -3.91 1.62 -10.12
CA SER A 100 -3.51 0.41 -9.41
C SER A 100 -4.27 -0.78 -10.01
N PHE A 101 -3.56 -1.84 -10.37
CA PHE A 101 -4.17 -3.03 -10.97
C PHE A 101 -3.39 -4.30 -10.63
N GLY A 102 -4.11 -5.41 -10.62
CA GLY A 102 -3.55 -6.76 -10.46
C GLY A 102 -3.50 -7.52 -11.77
N VAL A 103 -2.45 -8.31 -11.96
CA VAL A 103 -2.30 -9.22 -13.11
C VAL A 103 -1.84 -10.59 -12.64
N GLU A 104 -2.53 -11.62 -13.10
CA GLU A 104 -2.11 -13.00 -12.94
C GLU A 104 -1.92 -13.63 -14.33
N VAL A 105 -0.72 -14.12 -14.60
CA VAL A 105 -0.40 -14.88 -15.83
C VAL A 105 -0.31 -16.35 -15.48
N ASP A 106 -1.22 -17.15 -16.06
CA ASP A 106 -1.32 -18.59 -15.84
C ASP A 106 -0.29 -19.40 -16.65
N ALA A 107 -0.25 -20.71 -16.41
CA ALA A 107 0.63 -21.64 -17.13
C ALA A 107 0.33 -21.76 -18.64
N ASN A 108 -0.87 -21.33 -19.07
CA ASN A 108 -1.27 -21.29 -20.47
C ASN A 108 -1.03 -19.92 -21.11
N HIS A 109 -0.25 -19.06 -20.45
CA HIS A 109 0.09 -17.70 -20.86
C HIS A 109 -1.12 -16.74 -20.98
N ARG A 110 -2.26 -17.07 -20.36
CA ARG A 110 -3.40 -16.17 -20.31
C ARG A 110 -3.25 -15.20 -19.14
N ALA A 111 -3.59 -13.94 -19.35
CA ALA A 111 -3.56 -12.92 -18.33
C ALA A 111 -4.97 -12.65 -17.79
N SER A 112 -5.17 -12.73 -16.47
CA SER A 112 -6.32 -12.21 -15.78
C SER A 112 -5.94 -10.87 -15.15
N VAL A 113 -6.68 -9.82 -15.50
CA VAL A 113 -6.38 -8.44 -15.11
C VAL A 113 -7.54 -7.89 -14.32
N ALA A 114 -7.29 -7.27 -13.17
CA ALA A 114 -8.29 -6.59 -12.36
C ALA A 114 -7.81 -5.16 -12.06
N VAL A 115 -8.62 -4.15 -12.38
CA VAL A 115 -8.28 -2.75 -12.11
C VAL A 115 -8.86 -2.32 -10.78
N PHE A 116 -7.99 -1.92 -9.87
CA PHE A 116 -8.35 -1.50 -8.51
C PHE A 116 -8.72 -0.03 -8.46
N GLU A 117 -7.91 0.81 -9.12
CA GLU A 117 -8.10 2.27 -9.16
C GLU A 117 -7.72 2.78 -10.55
N GLY A 118 -8.41 3.82 -11.02
CA GLY A 118 -8.11 4.45 -12.30
C GLY A 118 -8.51 3.63 -13.53
N LYS A 119 -7.63 3.52 -14.51
CA LYS A 119 -7.88 2.82 -15.79
C LYS A 119 -6.59 2.38 -16.47
N ILE A 120 -6.65 1.26 -17.20
CA ILE A 120 -5.56 0.76 -18.05
C ILE A 120 -6.01 0.61 -19.50
N GLU A 121 -5.06 0.52 -20.39
CA GLU A 121 -5.25 0.11 -21.79
C GLU A 121 -4.61 -1.26 -22.04
N ILE A 122 -5.36 -2.15 -22.70
CA ILE A 122 -4.96 -3.53 -23.03
C ILE A 122 -4.84 -3.66 -24.54
N GLY A 123 -3.64 -4.02 -25.01
CA GLY A 123 -3.30 -4.13 -26.42
C GLY A 123 -2.61 -2.89 -26.97
N GLU A 124 -2.09 -3.00 -28.23
CA GLU A 124 -1.34 -1.94 -28.89
C GLU A 124 -2.11 -1.29 -30.05
N GLN A 125 -2.58 -2.13 -31.00
CA GLN A 125 -3.20 -1.64 -32.23
C GLN A 125 -4.67 -1.24 -32.05
N ASN A 126 -5.39 -1.93 -31.17
CA ASN A 126 -6.77 -1.64 -30.83
C ASN A 126 -6.93 -1.72 -29.29
N PRO A 127 -6.45 -0.69 -28.57
CA PRO A 127 -6.41 -0.73 -27.12
C PRO A 127 -7.82 -0.68 -26.53
N GLN A 128 -8.14 -1.66 -25.71
CA GLN A 128 -9.36 -1.68 -24.92
C GLN A 128 -9.10 -1.09 -23.54
N ARG A 129 -9.92 -0.13 -23.13
CA ARG A 129 -9.86 0.44 -21.78
C ARG A 129 -10.59 -0.43 -20.77
N LEU A 130 -9.93 -0.70 -19.65
CA LEU A 130 -10.52 -1.34 -18.49
C LEU A 130 -10.49 -0.36 -17.33
N LEU A 131 -11.64 -0.15 -16.68
CA LEU A 131 -11.83 0.83 -15.60
C LEU A 131 -11.79 0.13 -14.24
N ALA A 132 -11.57 0.91 -13.17
CA ALA A 132 -11.65 0.44 -11.78
C ALA A 132 -12.96 -0.35 -11.51
N GLY A 133 -12.85 -1.39 -10.70
CA GLY A 133 -13.95 -2.30 -10.38
C GLY A 133 -14.28 -3.33 -11.48
N ASN A 134 -13.49 -3.39 -12.56
CA ASN A 134 -13.70 -4.37 -13.62
C ASN A 134 -12.49 -5.32 -13.74
N ALA A 135 -12.77 -6.53 -14.24
CA ALA A 135 -11.75 -7.52 -14.52
C ALA A 135 -11.95 -8.16 -15.90
N MET A 136 -10.84 -8.56 -16.51
CA MET A 136 -10.79 -9.15 -17.84
C MET A 136 -9.77 -10.26 -17.92
N ARG A 137 -10.13 -11.33 -18.62
CA ARG A 137 -9.17 -12.37 -19.06
C ARG A 137 -8.80 -12.12 -20.51
N VAL A 138 -7.50 -12.17 -20.77
CA VAL A 138 -6.90 -11.96 -22.08
C VAL A 138 -6.09 -13.19 -22.44
N ALA A 139 -6.39 -13.81 -23.56
CA ALA A 139 -5.58 -14.90 -24.13
C ALA A 139 -4.60 -14.36 -25.19
N ASP A 140 -5.08 -13.45 -26.06
CA ASP A 140 -4.25 -12.67 -26.99
C ASP A 140 -4.83 -11.26 -27.13
N SER A 141 -4.07 -10.24 -26.77
CA SER A 141 -4.52 -8.85 -26.83
C SER A 141 -4.65 -8.29 -28.26
N ARG A 142 -4.13 -9.00 -29.28
CA ARG A 142 -4.29 -8.64 -30.69
C ARG A 142 -5.69 -8.95 -31.22
N SER A 143 -6.41 -9.88 -30.56
CA SER A 143 -7.76 -10.29 -30.93
C SER A 143 -8.77 -9.83 -29.88
N GLU A 144 -9.85 -9.16 -30.30
CA GLU A 144 -10.95 -8.81 -29.40
C GLU A 144 -11.71 -10.04 -28.89
N LEU A 145 -11.75 -11.11 -29.69
CA LEU A 145 -12.42 -12.37 -29.34
C LEU A 145 -11.74 -13.11 -28.19
N ASP A 146 -10.45 -12.82 -27.96
CA ASP A 146 -9.65 -13.41 -26.90
C ASP A 146 -9.66 -12.59 -25.62
N ARG A 147 -10.48 -11.53 -25.57
CA ARG A 147 -10.70 -10.66 -24.40
C ARG A 147 -12.08 -10.92 -23.82
N LYS A 148 -12.16 -11.36 -22.57
CA LYS A 148 -13.39 -11.76 -21.91
C LYS A 148 -13.54 -11.08 -20.57
N THR A 149 -14.63 -10.36 -20.36
CA THR A 149 -14.97 -9.86 -19.02
C THR A 149 -15.17 -11.04 -18.08
N ILE A 150 -14.61 -10.94 -16.89
CA ILE A 150 -14.73 -11.91 -15.80
C ILE A 150 -15.21 -11.20 -14.54
N ASP A 151 -15.63 -11.99 -13.55
CA ASP A 151 -16.02 -11.44 -12.25
C ASP A 151 -14.83 -10.73 -11.59
N TYR A 152 -15.11 -9.52 -11.07
CA TYR A 152 -14.13 -8.75 -10.34
C TYR A 152 -13.86 -9.40 -8.99
N ASN A 153 -12.70 -10.02 -8.86
CA ASN A 153 -12.24 -10.65 -7.63
C ASN A 153 -10.83 -10.18 -7.28
N VAL A 154 -10.67 -9.58 -6.11
CA VAL A 154 -9.40 -9.04 -5.62
C VAL A 154 -8.69 -9.91 -4.60
N GLU A 155 -9.32 -10.99 -4.14
CA GLU A 155 -8.82 -11.81 -3.01
C GLU A 155 -7.42 -12.38 -3.28
N SER A 156 -7.15 -12.86 -4.50
CA SER A 156 -5.84 -13.38 -4.88
C SER A 156 -4.73 -12.31 -4.82
N PHE A 157 -5.10 -11.05 -4.96
CA PHE A 157 -4.16 -9.92 -4.98
C PHE A 157 -3.94 -9.25 -3.62
N MET A 158 -4.69 -9.60 -2.57
CA MET A 158 -4.64 -8.88 -1.30
C MET A 158 -3.23 -8.82 -0.69
N ASN A 159 -2.46 -9.90 -0.83
CA ASN A 159 -1.08 -9.92 -0.36
C ASN A 159 -0.15 -8.97 -1.12
N THR A 160 -0.25 -8.94 -2.44
CA THR A 160 0.55 -8.03 -3.28
C THR A 160 0.00 -6.61 -3.22
N TRP A 161 -1.30 -6.43 -3.02
CA TRP A 161 -1.93 -5.14 -2.78
C TRP A 161 -1.33 -4.44 -1.57
N GLY A 162 -1.33 -5.07 -0.39
CA GLY A 162 -0.68 -4.52 0.80
C GLY A 162 0.82 -4.26 0.60
N SER A 163 1.54 -5.20 -0.04
CA SER A 163 2.97 -5.04 -0.32
C SER A 163 3.28 -3.89 -1.28
N SER A 164 2.38 -3.56 -2.22
CA SER A 164 2.55 -2.41 -3.12
C SER A 164 2.51 -1.06 -2.39
N PHE A 165 1.93 -1.03 -1.20
CA PHE A 165 1.97 0.09 -0.27
C PHE A 165 3.08 -0.03 0.79
N GLY A 166 3.95 -1.03 0.68
CA GLY A 166 5.05 -1.23 1.62
C GLY A 166 4.65 -1.90 2.92
N ILE A 167 3.50 -2.58 2.98
CA ILE A 167 3.11 -3.40 4.13
C ILE A 167 3.78 -4.77 4.00
N ASP A 168 4.70 -5.07 4.92
CA ASP A 168 5.45 -6.33 4.96
C ASP A 168 4.70 -7.43 5.73
N GLY A 169 3.90 -7.05 6.71
CA GLY A 169 3.13 -8.00 7.52
C GLY A 169 2.06 -7.34 8.38
N LEU A 170 1.03 -8.12 8.67
CA LEU A 170 -0.05 -7.80 9.59
C LEU A 170 -0.26 -8.99 10.49
N HIS A 171 -0.34 -8.78 11.81
CA HIS A 171 -0.56 -9.82 12.81
C HIS A 171 -1.62 -9.38 13.82
N GLY A 172 -2.40 -10.34 14.32
CA GLY A 172 -3.53 -10.07 15.20
C GLY A 172 -4.78 -9.67 14.40
N ASP A 173 -5.67 -8.95 15.07
CA ASP A 173 -6.96 -8.57 14.50
C ASP A 173 -6.88 -7.29 13.67
N VAL A 174 -6.09 -7.31 12.61
CA VAL A 174 -5.91 -6.22 11.66
C VAL A 174 -5.87 -6.75 10.24
N ARG A 175 -6.51 -6.04 9.32
CA ARG A 175 -6.41 -6.31 7.89
C ARG A 175 -6.11 -5.03 7.10
N PHE A 176 -5.51 -5.18 5.94
CA PHE A 176 -5.37 -4.09 4.99
C PHE A 176 -6.69 -3.87 4.24
N ALA A 177 -7.05 -2.62 4.01
CA ALA A 177 -8.26 -2.28 3.27
C ALA A 177 -8.19 -2.82 1.83
N ARG A 178 -9.32 -3.34 1.37
CA ARG A 178 -9.45 -3.78 -0.03
C ARG A 178 -9.42 -2.58 -0.97
N PRO A 179 -9.07 -2.79 -2.24
CA PRO A 179 -9.20 -1.75 -3.25
C PRO A 179 -10.61 -1.13 -3.24
N GLY A 180 -10.68 0.19 -3.20
CA GLY A 180 -11.94 0.93 -3.12
C GLY A 180 -12.63 0.92 -1.75
N GLU A 181 -12.06 0.25 -0.74
CA GLU A 181 -12.58 0.25 0.62
C GLU A 181 -12.02 1.47 1.37
N ARG A 182 -12.74 2.58 1.30
CA ARG A 182 -12.42 3.85 1.98
C ARG A 182 -13.66 4.39 2.67
N GLU A 183 -13.45 5.12 3.76
CA GLU A 183 -14.54 5.89 4.35
C GLU A 183 -14.92 7.07 3.46
N SER A 184 -16.20 7.36 3.46
CA SER A 184 -16.76 8.61 2.93
C SER A 184 -17.82 9.10 3.91
N PRO A 185 -18.26 10.38 3.84
CA PRO A 185 -19.33 10.89 4.67
C PRO A 185 -20.63 10.05 4.58
N GLU A 186 -20.83 9.39 3.45
CA GLU A 186 -21.99 8.55 3.18
C GLU A 186 -21.79 7.06 3.50
N ARG A 187 -20.53 6.64 3.75
CA ARG A 187 -20.16 5.24 3.94
C ARG A 187 -19.17 5.06 5.07
N VAL A 188 -19.69 4.69 6.23
CA VAL A 188 -18.86 4.23 7.36
C VAL A 188 -18.54 2.75 7.17
N ILE A 189 -17.24 2.40 7.17
CA ILE A 189 -16.82 1.01 7.08
C ILE A 189 -16.88 0.39 8.47
N ASN A 190 -17.83 -0.51 8.68
CA ASN A 190 -17.91 -1.32 9.89
C ASN A 190 -17.08 -2.59 9.70
N SER A 191 -16.16 -2.84 10.60
CA SER A 191 -15.30 -4.03 10.59
C SER A 191 -15.09 -4.54 12.00
N ASP A 192 -15.17 -5.86 12.18
CA ASP A 192 -14.85 -6.50 13.45
C ASP A 192 -13.33 -6.54 13.68
N SER A 193 -12.53 -6.30 12.65
CA SER A 193 -11.07 -6.15 12.68
C SER A 193 -10.65 -4.71 12.51
N LEU A 194 -9.49 -4.35 13.06
CA LEU A 194 -8.82 -3.11 12.73
C LEU A 194 -8.56 -3.03 11.22
N LEU A 195 -8.82 -1.88 10.64
CA LEU A 195 -8.64 -1.63 9.23
C LEU A 195 -7.47 -0.68 9.01
N LEU A 196 -6.44 -1.14 8.30
CA LEU A 196 -5.34 -0.29 7.84
C LEU A 196 -5.65 0.16 6.42
N ILE A 197 -5.95 1.44 6.25
CA ILE A 197 -6.39 2.06 5.00
C ILE A 197 -5.24 2.89 4.43
N PRO A 198 -4.80 2.67 3.19
CA PRO A 198 -3.88 3.58 2.52
C PRO A 198 -4.59 4.89 2.19
N GLU A 199 -3.97 6.01 2.55
CA GLU A 199 -4.53 7.34 2.32
C GLU A 199 -3.84 8.03 1.13
N SER A 200 -2.75 8.73 1.36
CA SER A 200 -2.04 9.45 0.31
C SER A 200 -0.58 8.99 0.21
N GLY A 201 -0.05 8.98 -1.01
CA GLY A 201 1.33 8.60 -1.28
C GLY A 201 2.18 9.75 -1.78
N GLY A 202 3.46 9.78 -1.38
CA GLY A 202 4.41 10.78 -1.84
C GLY A 202 4.13 12.20 -1.34
N VAL A 203 3.45 12.35 -0.21
CA VAL A 203 3.07 13.66 0.35
C VAL A 203 4.26 14.31 1.06
N GLN A 204 4.52 15.57 0.75
CA GLN A 204 5.55 16.33 1.42
C GLN A 204 5.02 16.93 2.72
N LEU A 205 5.51 16.45 3.86
CA LEU A 205 5.34 17.09 5.15
C LEU A 205 6.44 18.14 5.35
N PRO A 206 6.09 19.40 5.62
CA PRO A 206 7.08 20.44 5.85
C PRO A 206 7.83 20.24 7.19
N SER A 207 9.01 20.83 7.31
CA SER A 207 9.67 21.04 8.59
C SER A 207 8.74 21.82 9.52
N GLY A 208 8.73 21.44 10.78
CA GLY A 208 7.82 22.03 11.77
C GLY A 208 6.48 21.30 11.93
N SER A 209 6.17 20.32 11.07
CA SER A 209 4.95 19.51 11.24
C SER A 209 4.95 18.79 12.59
N GLU A 210 3.84 18.95 13.33
CA GLU A 210 3.68 18.33 14.65
C GLU A 210 3.10 16.92 14.51
N LEU A 211 3.74 15.92 15.14
CA LEU A 211 3.32 14.54 15.20
C LEU A 211 3.12 14.10 16.65
N SER A 212 2.27 13.10 16.91
CA SER A 212 2.03 12.64 18.28
C SER A 212 3.16 11.77 18.82
N ILE A 213 3.72 10.92 17.98
CA ILE A 213 4.77 9.93 18.32
C ILE A 213 5.79 9.94 17.20
N VAL A 214 7.05 10.21 17.53
CA VAL A 214 8.19 10.15 16.61
C VAL A 214 9.31 9.26 17.12
N ASN A 215 9.35 8.96 18.41
CA ASN A 215 10.39 8.16 19.04
C ASN A 215 9.95 6.71 19.22
N PRO A 216 10.88 5.74 19.05
CA PRO A 216 10.64 4.35 19.42
C PRO A 216 10.27 4.22 20.90
N GLY A 217 9.50 3.19 21.24
CA GLY A 217 9.03 2.89 22.58
C GLY A 217 7.52 2.76 22.68
N THR A 218 7.04 2.51 23.90
CA THR A 218 5.61 2.38 24.20
C THR A 218 5.04 3.72 24.66
N HIS A 219 3.96 4.14 24.03
CA HIS A 219 3.26 5.38 24.30
C HIS A 219 1.80 5.05 24.65
N ALA A 220 1.36 5.52 25.82
CA ALA A 220 -0.02 5.33 26.31
C ALA A 220 -0.84 6.61 26.13
N GLY A 221 -2.13 6.45 25.80
CA GLY A 221 -3.10 7.53 25.83
C GLY A 221 -3.52 7.94 27.26
N PRO A 222 -4.30 9.00 27.43
CA PRO A 222 -4.66 9.95 26.39
C PRO A 222 -3.47 10.85 26.04
N PHE A 223 -3.29 11.11 24.75
CA PHE A 223 -2.30 12.10 24.35
C PHE A 223 -2.80 13.50 24.73
N PRO A 224 -2.05 14.25 25.58
CA PRO A 224 -2.51 15.52 26.11
C PRO A 224 -2.82 16.53 24.99
N ARG A 225 -3.93 17.25 25.15
CA ARG A 225 -4.40 18.23 24.15
C ARG A 225 -3.40 19.37 23.91
N LYS A 226 -2.55 19.66 24.89
CA LYS A 226 -1.46 20.63 24.80
C LYS A 226 -0.35 20.20 25.74
N ASN A 227 0.79 19.82 25.19
CA ASN A 227 2.02 19.80 25.96
C ASN A 227 3.10 20.54 25.16
N PRO A 228 3.27 21.86 25.36
CA PRO A 228 4.24 22.67 24.64
C PRO A 228 5.70 22.30 24.92
N SER A 229 5.96 21.44 25.88
CA SER A 229 7.33 21.02 26.26
C SER A 229 7.86 19.78 25.52
N ARG A 230 7.07 19.10 24.70
CA ARG A 230 7.56 17.97 23.88
C ARG A 230 8.01 18.46 22.50
N ARG A 231 9.21 19.00 22.43
CA ARG A 231 9.93 19.28 21.17
C ARG A 231 10.22 18.04 20.35
N ASP A 232 10.01 16.84 20.91
CA ASP A 232 10.36 15.55 20.29
C ASP A 232 9.36 15.08 19.22
N ALA A 233 8.22 15.73 19.09
CA ALA A 233 7.15 15.42 18.15
C ALA A 233 7.11 16.33 16.91
N ILE A 234 8.11 17.18 16.71
CA ILE A 234 8.18 18.11 15.56
C ILE A 234 9.18 17.57 14.53
N LEU A 235 8.76 17.51 13.27
CA LEU A 235 9.67 17.20 12.17
C LEU A 235 10.72 18.30 12.02
N THR A 236 11.99 17.95 12.10
CA THR A 236 13.11 18.89 11.99
C THR A 236 13.47 19.21 10.54
N ARG A 237 13.00 18.41 9.58
CA ARG A 237 13.22 18.57 8.15
C ARG A 237 11.96 18.24 7.36
N SER A 238 11.82 18.82 6.19
CA SER A 238 10.78 18.42 5.25
C SER A 238 11.02 16.98 4.79
N THR A 239 9.97 16.16 4.78
CA THR A 239 10.05 14.71 4.54
C THR A 239 8.90 14.28 3.65
N VAL A 240 9.18 13.45 2.65
CA VAL A 240 8.14 12.84 1.80
C VAL A 240 7.67 11.55 2.44
N VAL A 241 6.36 11.39 2.59
CA VAL A 241 5.74 10.28 3.30
C VAL A 241 4.59 9.65 2.51
N ASP A 242 4.37 8.36 2.77
CA ASP A 242 3.09 7.70 2.49
C ASP A 242 2.28 7.67 3.79
N SER A 243 0.98 7.92 3.72
CA SER A 243 0.09 7.96 4.88
C SER A 243 -0.90 6.82 4.90
N TYR A 244 -1.21 6.37 6.12
CA TYR A 244 -2.16 5.28 6.37
C TYR A 244 -3.05 5.69 7.54
N LEU A 245 -4.34 5.41 7.41
CA LEU A 245 -5.30 5.51 8.50
C LEU A 245 -5.47 4.12 9.13
N LEU A 246 -5.33 4.05 10.46
CA LEU A 246 -5.77 2.88 11.21
C LEU A 246 -7.13 3.20 11.82
N GLN A 247 -8.12 2.38 11.48
CA GLN A 247 -9.50 2.58 11.89
C GLN A 247 -10.06 1.35 12.57
N TYR A 248 -10.84 1.58 13.62
CA TYR A 248 -11.65 0.57 14.26
C TYR A 248 -13.08 1.09 14.41
N ASN A 249 -14.02 0.41 13.77
CA ASN A 249 -15.43 0.73 13.88
C ASN A 249 -16.24 -0.56 13.92
N ARG A 250 -16.67 -0.93 15.11
CA ARG A 250 -17.40 -2.19 15.34
C ARG A 250 -18.77 -2.19 14.67
N SER A 251 -19.09 -3.29 13.98
CA SER A 251 -20.40 -3.50 13.37
C SER A 251 -21.50 -3.71 14.39
N ARG A 252 -21.17 -4.21 15.60
CA ARG A 252 -22.12 -4.46 16.70
C ARG A 252 -21.43 -4.33 18.06
N PRO A 253 -22.04 -3.65 19.06
CA PRO A 253 -21.58 -3.76 20.43
C PRO A 253 -21.75 -5.22 20.90
N SER A 254 -20.67 -5.86 21.34
CA SER A 254 -20.77 -7.17 21.97
C SER A 254 -21.36 -7.01 23.37
N PRO A 255 -22.48 -7.64 23.71
CA PRO A 255 -23.11 -7.46 25.01
C PRO A 255 -22.37 -8.13 26.18
N THR A 256 -21.28 -8.83 25.93
CA THR A 256 -20.64 -9.74 26.93
C THR A 256 -19.13 -9.60 27.08
N SER A 257 -18.46 -8.70 26.40
CA SER A 257 -17.01 -8.53 26.58
C SER A 257 -16.69 -7.38 27.52
N LYS A 258 -16.59 -7.65 28.81
CA LYS A 258 -15.81 -6.83 29.72
C LYS A 258 -14.33 -7.06 29.39
N ASP A 259 -13.61 -5.98 29.08
CA ASP A 259 -12.16 -5.90 29.02
C ASP A 259 -11.43 -6.90 28.08
N ARG A 260 -11.74 -6.87 26.79
CA ARG A 260 -10.92 -7.58 25.82
C ARG A 260 -9.87 -6.63 25.24
N ARG A 261 -8.63 -6.76 25.69
CA ARG A 261 -7.49 -6.11 25.04
C ARG A 261 -7.16 -6.86 23.75
N SER A 262 -7.18 -6.16 22.62
CA SER A 262 -6.68 -6.67 21.36
C SER A 262 -5.34 -6.04 21.07
N THR A 263 -4.34 -6.88 20.77
CA THR A 263 -3.02 -6.42 20.32
C THR A 263 -2.86 -6.79 18.86
N THR A 264 -2.53 -5.80 18.07
CA THR A 264 -2.29 -5.95 16.64
C THR A 264 -0.92 -5.41 16.27
N GLU A 265 -0.32 -5.96 15.23
CA GLU A 265 0.98 -5.53 14.75
C GLU A 265 0.93 -5.24 13.24
N VAL A 266 1.50 -4.10 12.87
CA VAL A 266 1.71 -3.68 11.49
C VAL A 266 3.20 -3.57 11.25
N ARG A 267 3.73 -4.32 10.29
CA ARG A 267 5.11 -4.21 9.84
C ARG A 267 5.18 -3.52 8.49
N ILE A 268 5.98 -2.46 8.43
CA ILE A 268 6.15 -1.60 7.25
C ILE A 268 7.59 -1.74 6.75
N GLY A 269 7.78 -1.90 5.45
CA GLY A 269 9.10 -2.09 4.83
C GLY A 269 10.04 -0.89 4.92
N ARG A 270 9.51 0.28 5.32
CA ARG A 270 10.24 1.53 5.49
C ARG A 270 10.09 2.07 6.91
N PRO A 271 11.05 2.87 7.41
CA PRO A 271 10.91 3.47 8.72
C PRO A 271 9.71 4.41 8.80
N VAL A 272 8.91 4.27 9.85
CA VAL A 272 7.80 5.16 10.19
C VAL A 272 8.36 6.51 10.61
N VAL A 273 7.92 7.57 9.97
CA VAL A 273 8.33 8.95 10.29
C VAL A 273 7.66 9.40 11.60
N GLY A 274 6.38 9.07 11.76
CA GLY A 274 5.65 9.36 12.97
C GLY A 274 4.21 8.86 12.92
N ILE A 275 3.55 8.96 14.06
CA ILE A 275 2.16 8.55 14.24
C ILE A 275 1.36 9.75 14.76
N ILE A 276 0.20 10.01 14.17
CA ILE A 276 -0.74 11.02 14.59
C ILE A 276 -1.86 10.34 15.35
N ALA A 277 -1.92 10.58 16.66
CA ALA A 277 -2.85 9.92 17.58
C ALA A 277 -3.82 10.88 18.26
N ARG A 278 -3.63 12.20 18.10
CA ARG A 278 -4.48 13.25 18.67
C ARG A 278 -5.48 13.76 17.64
N LYS A 279 -6.75 13.87 18.00
CA LYS A 279 -7.81 14.37 17.13
C LYS A 279 -7.47 15.72 16.48
N VAL A 280 -6.94 16.67 17.25
CA VAL A 280 -6.58 18.01 16.73
C VAL A 280 -5.55 17.90 15.61
N LEU A 281 -4.49 17.11 15.79
CA LEU A 281 -3.47 16.92 14.77
C LEU A 281 -3.99 16.12 13.57
N LEU A 282 -4.88 15.14 13.78
CA LEU A 282 -5.54 14.44 12.68
C LEU A 282 -6.29 15.44 11.79
N THR A 283 -7.11 16.30 12.39
CA THR A 283 -7.86 17.33 11.64
C THR A 283 -6.94 18.34 10.95
N GLU A 284 -5.83 18.71 11.58
CA GLU A 284 -4.85 19.64 10.99
C GLU A 284 -4.15 19.04 9.77
N HIS A 285 -3.86 17.74 9.82
CA HIS A 285 -3.12 17.05 8.75
C HIS A 285 -4.01 16.42 7.67
N ASP A 286 -5.32 16.27 7.92
CA ASP A 286 -6.26 15.69 6.94
C ASP A 286 -6.15 16.33 5.55
N PRO A 287 -6.07 17.66 5.37
CA PRO A 287 -5.99 18.25 4.05
C PRO A 287 -4.78 17.83 3.20
N ARG A 288 -3.76 17.25 3.86
CA ARG A 288 -2.53 16.80 3.21
C ARG A 288 -2.38 15.28 3.16
N LEU A 289 -2.76 14.62 4.27
CA LEU A 289 -2.47 13.20 4.48
C LEU A 289 -3.66 12.30 4.18
N ALA A 290 -4.89 12.81 4.28
CA ALA A 290 -6.06 12.06 3.91
C ALA A 290 -6.14 11.85 2.39
N HIS A 291 -6.83 10.78 1.99
CA HIS A 291 -7.15 10.61 0.58
C HIS A 291 -8.05 11.77 0.10
N PRO A 292 -7.83 12.31 -1.11
CA PRO A 292 -8.57 13.47 -1.61
C PRO A 292 -10.09 13.31 -1.63
N ASP A 293 -10.57 12.08 -1.78
CA ASP A 293 -12.01 11.75 -1.85
C ASP A 293 -12.65 11.49 -0.48
N VAL A 294 -11.88 11.66 0.62
CA VAL A 294 -12.36 11.40 1.98
C VAL A 294 -12.54 12.69 2.75
N ASP A 295 -13.73 12.90 3.28
CA ASP A 295 -14.03 13.99 4.20
C ASP A 295 -14.24 13.45 5.63
N PHE A 296 -13.39 13.87 6.54
CA PHE A 296 -13.47 13.50 7.95
C PHE A 296 -14.23 14.52 8.80
N VAL A 297 -14.86 15.52 8.19
CA VAL A 297 -15.65 16.53 8.90
C VAL A 297 -16.83 15.87 9.63
N GLY A 298 -16.96 16.13 10.92
CA GLY A 298 -18.04 15.58 11.75
C GLY A 298 -17.73 14.25 12.45
N LEU A 299 -16.64 13.56 12.12
CA LEU A 299 -16.24 12.35 12.85
C LEU A 299 -15.74 12.71 14.26
N VAL A 300 -16.48 12.24 15.28
CA VAL A 300 -16.21 12.60 16.70
C VAL A 300 -15.16 11.70 17.35
N ASN A 301 -15.07 10.44 16.95
CA ASN A 301 -14.24 9.43 17.62
C ASN A 301 -12.93 9.21 16.86
N ARG A 302 -12.03 10.20 16.88
CA ARG A 302 -10.70 10.12 16.25
C ARG A 302 -9.59 10.29 17.28
N GLY A 303 -8.54 9.49 17.12
CA GLY A 303 -7.38 9.51 18.02
C GLY A 303 -7.39 8.31 18.99
N LEU A 304 -6.38 8.24 19.84
CA LEU A 304 -6.23 7.19 20.85
C LEU A 304 -6.79 7.63 22.20
N TYR A 305 -7.46 6.70 22.87
CA TYR A 305 -8.11 6.91 24.17
C TYR A 305 -7.17 6.58 25.34
N LYS A 306 -7.69 6.74 26.58
CA LYS A 306 -6.89 6.68 27.81
C LYS A 306 -6.16 5.36 28.02
N ASN A 307 -6.76 4.25 27.61
CA ASN A 307 -6.20 2.92 27.82
C ASN A 307 -5.51 2.34 26.59
N ASP A 308 -5.58 3.05 25.47
CA ASP A 308 -4.92 2.63 24.25
C ASP A 308 -3.40 2.83 24.33
N GLN A 309 -2.68 1.89 23.75
CA GLN A 309 -1.22 1.94 23.69
C GLN A 309 -0.72 1.74 22.27
N VAL A 310 0.36 2.45 21.94
CA VAL A 310 1.09 2.28 20.69
C VAL A 310 2.55 2.06 21.00
N THR A 311 3.12 1.01 20.47
CA THR A 311 4.56 0.74 20.56
C THR A 311 5.19 0.83 19.18
N LEU A 312 6.18 1.69 19.03
CA LEU A 312 7.02 1.82 17.85
C LEU A 312 8.35 1.12 18.11
N SER A 313 8.72 0.16 17.26
CA SER A 313 9.99 -0.57 17.37
C SER A 313 11.22 0.35 17.21
N SER A 314 12.38 -0.12 17.68
CA SER A 314 13.64 0.62 17.59
C SER A 314 14.10 0.89 16.15
N ASP A 315 13.82 -0.03 15.22
CA ASP A 315 14.05 0.13 13.78
C ASP A 315 12.98 0.96 13.08
N ARG A 316 11.94 1.37 13.81
CA ARG A 316 10.78 2.15 13.36
C ARG A 316 9.99 1.48 12.23
N ARG A 317 10.03 0.17 12.11
CA ARG A 317 9.33 -0.57 11.05
C ARG A 317 8.15 -1.37 11.55
N THR A 318 8.04 -1.57 12.85
CA THR A 318 6.94 -2.31 13.47
C THR A 318 6.17 -1.41 14.41
N ILE A 319 4.86 -1.38 14.25
CA ILE A 319 3.94 -0.67 15.12
C ILE A 319 3.02 -1.70 15.74
N GLN A 320 2.97 -1.75 17.07
CA GLN A 320 1.98 -2.52 17.81
C GLN A 320 0.93 -1.58 18.39
N PHE A 321 -0.32 -1.93 18.23
CA PHE A 321 -1.44 -1.24 18.83
C PHE A 321 -2.13 -2.17 19.83
N THR A 322 -2.44 -1.64 21.00
CA THR A 322 -3.24 -2.33 22.01
C THR A 322 -4.42 -1.43 22.36
N PHE A 323 -5.62 -1.95 22.14
CA PHE A 323 -6.87 -1.24 22.37
C PHE A 323 -7.67 -1.95 23.44
N ASP A 324 -8.36 -1.17 24.28
CA ASP A 324 -9.47 -1.66 25.10
C ASP A 324 -10.72 -1.72 24.20
N ILE A 325 -11.20 -2.95 23.94
CA ILE A 325 -12.33 -3.22 23.05
C ILE A 325 -13.59 -3.49 23.86
#